data_d8ed813ddffd0900c0c7daeca7699242
#
_entry.id   d8ed813ddffd0900c0c7daeca7699242
#
_cell.length_a   1.000
_cell.length_b   1.000
_cell.length_c   1.000
_cell.angle_alpha   90.00
_cell.angle_beta   90.00
_cell.angle_gamma   90.00
#
_symmetry.space_group_name_H-M   'P 1'
#
loop_
_entity.id
_entity.type
_entity.pdbx_description
1 polymer ?
#
loop_
_entity_poly.entity_id
_entity_poly.type
_entity_poly.pdbx_seq_one_letter_code
_entity_poly.pdbx_strand_id
1 'polypeptide(L)'
;AITGSNTFSAMLTNQFGCAIFTLLFLGYCMYIVMRGIGGGIEKFNKVGMPALVVMLLIVIIRAVTLPNAIEGLKFMFVPGYAVKAGFIDEAPSFITVLGTAGGQMFFSLSLAMGAMITYGSYLDKKENLVKNSGIIVVSDTLVALMAGLAVIPAAVANGINSGIPVNEITLGGPKLLFVTLQDVFSSMGPIFYLLVIIAAVSSAISLMEVIAAYFIDKRAALGKSNDRTKIVLWVALAILVEALLVSVDGLGANGVWV
;
A
#
# COMPACT_ATOMS: atom_id res chain seq x y z
N ALA A 1 11.95 -1.54 -27.03
CA ALA A 1 11.04 -0.74 -26.20
C ALA A 1 11.16 -1.22 -24.76
N ILE A 2 11.24 -0.29 -23.81
CA ILE A 2 11.23 -0.61 -22.39
C ILE A 2 9.76 -0.86 -22.04
N THR A 3 9.40 -2.13 -21.85
CA THR A 3 8.05 -2.51 -21.39
C THR A 3 8.06 -2.68 -19.88
N GLY A 4 6.91 -2.49 -19.21
CA GLY A 4 6.79 -2.68 -17.78
C GLY A 4 7.22 -4.07 -17.31
N SER A 5 6.93 -5.10 -18.10
CA SER A 5 7.36 -6.48 -17.86
C SER A 5 8.88 -6.63 -17.80
N ASN A 6 9.60 -6.07 -18.77
CA ASN A 6 11.06 -6.15 -18.82
C ASN A 6 11.71 -5.39 -17.65
N THR A 7 11.16 -4.23 -17.30
CA THR A 7 11.66 -3.41 -16.20
C THR A 7 11.45 -4.10 -14.85
N PHE A 8 10.29 -4.71 -14.64
CA PHE A 8 9.98 -5.45 -13.42
C PHE A 8 10.88 -6.67 -13.25
N SER A 9 11.05 -7.47 -14.31
CA SER A 9 11.95 -8.62 -14.29
C SER A 9 13.41 -8.22 -14.05
N ALA A 10 13.88 -7.14 -14.70
CA ALA A 10 15.23 -6.61 -14.49
C ALA A 10 15.43 -6.11 -13.05
N MET A 11 14.39 -5.54 -12.42
CA MET A 11 14.44 -5.15 -11.00
C MET A 11 14.59 -6.39 -10.10
N LEU A 12 13.81 -7.43 -10.30
CA LEU A 12 13.87 -8.66 -9.48
C LEU A 12 15.22 -9.37 -9.59
N THR A 13 15.87 -9.31 -10.74
CA THR A 13 17.20 -9.91 -10.96
C THR A 13 18.35 -9.06 -10.46
N ASN A 14 18.13 -7.75 -10.22
CA ASN A 14 19.15 -6.84 -9.74
C ASN A 14 19.19 -6.81 -8.20
N GLN A 15 19.72 -7.87 -7.59
CA GLN A 15 19.82 -8.01 -6.13
C GLN A 15 20.50 -6.83 -5.45
N PHE A 16 21.59 -6.31 -6.04
CA PHE A 16 22.32 -5.17 -5.49
C PHE A 16 21.48 -3.88 -5.50
N GLY A 17 20.79 -3.62 -6.63
CA GLY A 17 19.87 -2.49 -6.74
C GLY A 17 18.73 -2.59 -5.72
N CYS A 18 18.08 -3.75 -5.60
CA CYS A 18 17.04 -3.99 -4.62
C CYS A 18 17.54 -3.74 -3.19
N ALA A 19 18.73 -4.23 -2.84
CA ALA A 19 19.31 -4.03 -1.51
C ALA A 19 19.56 -2.55 -1.20
N ILE A 20 20.13 -1.79 -2.15
CA ILE A 20 20.37 -0.34 -1.97
C ILE A 20 19.05 0.42 -1.77
N PHE A 21 18.05 0.18 -2.62
CA PHE A 21 16.76 0.86 -2.48
C PHE A 21 16.03 0.47 -1.21
N THR A 22 16.13 -0.78 -0.75
CA THR A 22 15.63 -1.23 0.56
C THR A 22 16.30 -0.47 1.71
N LEU A 23 17.62 -0.33 1.67
CA LEU A 23 18.38 0.46 2.66
C LEU A 23 17.94 1.93 2.69
N LEU A 24 17.81 2.56 1.53
CA LEU A 24 17.38 3.96 1.44
C LEU A 24 15.95 4.14 1.96
N PHE A 25 15.03 3.27 1.57
CA PHE A 25 13.63 3.32 1.99
C PHE A 25 13.49 3.13 3.50
N LEU A 26 14.06 2.06 4.05
CA LEU A 26 14.00 1.79 5.50
C LEU A 26 14.77 2.82 6.31
N GLY A 27 15.91 3.32 5.80
CA GLY A 27 16.65 4.41 6.43
C GLY A 27 15.82 5.69 6.53
N TYR A 28 15.05 6.01 5.50
CA TYR A 28 14.13 7.15 5.50
C TYR A 28 12.96 6.94 6.50
N CYS A 29 12.36 5.76 6.52
CA CYS A 29 11.32 5.41 7.49
C CYS A 29 11.85 5.49 8.93
N MET A 30 13.01 4.92 9.20
CA MET A 30 13.69 4.99 10.49
C MET A 30 13.92 6.43 10.94
N TYR A 31 14.41 7.29 10.04
CA TYR A 31 14.63 8.71 10.33
C TYR A 31 13.35 9.42 10.77
N ILE A 32 12.23 9.15 10.09
CA ILE A 32 10.92 9.72 10.47
C ILE A 32 10.50 9.22 11.85
N VAL A 33 10.56 7.91 12.10
CA VAL A 33 10.14 7.29 13.37
C VAL A 33 11.03 7.75 14.54
N MET A 34 12.35 7.93 14.33
CA MET A 34 13.27 8.46 15.35
C MET A 34 12.88 9.87 15.81
N ARG A 35 12.30 10.69 14.93
CA ARG A 35 11.83 12.04 15.28
C ARG A 35 10.56 12.07 16.14
N GLY A 36 9.97 10.91 16.38
CA GLY A 36 8.78 10.76 17.22
C GLY A 36 7.49 11.07 16.48
N ILE A 37 6.39 11.08 17.23
CA ILE A 37 5.04 11.22 16.68
C ILE A 37 4.84 12.63 16.11
N GLY A 38 4.92 13.66 16.92
CA GLY A 38 4.64 15.04 16.49
C GLY A 38 5.67 15.62 15.52
N GLY A 39 6.98 15.34 15.75
CA GLY A 39 8.08 15.87 14.94
C GLY A 39 8.38 15.08 13.67
N GLY A 40 7.97 13.81 13.60
CA GLY A 40 8.22 12.89 12.50
C GLY A 40 6.95 12.43 11.80
N ILE A 41 6.24 11.49 12.40
CA ILE A 41 5.11 10.80 11.78
C ILE A 41 3.97 11.77 11.40
N GLU A 42 3.56 12.60 12.35
CA GLU A 42 2.49 13.57 12.14
C GLU A 42 2.86 14.61 11.10
N LYS A 43 4.09 15.12 11.15
CA LYS A 43 4.58 16.09 10.17
C LYS A 43 4.64 15.52 8.76
N PHE A 44 5.09 14.27 8.61
CA PHE A 44 5.08 13.58 7.33
C PHE A 44 3.64 13.42 6.81
N ASN A 45 2.72 12.94 7.65
CA ASN A 45 1.34 12.69 7.26
C ASN A 45 0.57 13.98 6.93
N LYS A 46 0.82 15.08 7.64
CA LYS A 46 0.18 16.39 7.35
C LYS A 46 0.44 16.89 5.93
N VAL A 47 1.58 16.54 5.36
CA VAL A 47 1.95 16.93 3.98
C VAL A 47 1.67 15.77 3.01
N GLY A 48 2.07 14.56 3.38
CA GLY A 48 1.99 13.38 2.53
C GLY A 48 0.56 12.96 2.20
N MET A 49 -0.35 12.97 3.17
CA MET A 49 -1.72 12.52 2.92
C MET A 49 -2.52 13.44 1.99
N PRO A 50 -2.52 14.78 2.15
CA PRO A 50 -3.14 15.66 1.16
C PRO A 50 -2.49 15.55 -0.22
N ALA A 51 -1.16 15.45 -0.29
CA ALA A 51 -0.46 15.26 -1.56
C ALA A 51 -0.87 13.95 -2.23
N LEU A 52 -0.99 12.85 -1.46
CA LEU A 52 -1.45 11.55 -1.95
C LEU A 52 -2.86 11.67 -2.55
N VAL A 53 -3.80 12.33 -1.86
CA VAL A 53 -5.17 12.52 -2.37
C VAL A 53 -5.18 13.31 -3.67
N VAL A 54 -4.42 14.39 -3.76
CA VAL A 54 -4.31 15.20 -5.00
C VAL A 54 -3.73 14.37 -6.15
N MET A 55 -2.63 13.65 -5.91
CA MET A 55 -2.03 12.79 -6.93
C MET A 55 -2.98 11.67 -7.36
N LEU A 56 -3.69 11.07 -6.40
CA LEU A 56 -4.68 10.03 -6.68
C LEU A 56 -5.81 10.56 -7.57
N LEU A 57 -6.31 11.78 -7.32
CA LEU A 57 -7.31 12.42 -8.19
C LEU A 57 -6.78 12.62 -9.61
N ILE A 58 -5.54 13.05 -9.77
CA ILE A 58 -4.90 13.20 -11.09
C ILE A 58 -4.84 11.85 -11.81
N VAL A 59 -4.43 10.80 -11.10
CA VAL A 59 -4.34 9.43 -11.66
C VAL A 59 -5.74 8.90 -12.03
N ILE A 60 -6.76 9.16 -11.20
CA ILE A 60 -8.16 8.79 -11.50
C ILE A 60 -8.64 9.45 -12.80
N ILE A 61 -8.44 10.76 -12.93
CA ILE A 61 -8.84 11.49 -14.15
C ILE A 61 -8.19 10.83 -15.38
N ARG A 62 -6.92 10.50 -15.30
CA ARG A 62 -6.23 9.81 -16.38
C ARG A 62 -6.79 8.42 -16.65
N ALA A 63 -7.06 7.63 -15.60
CA ALA A 63 -7.57 6.26 -15.69
C ALA A 63 -8.95 6.22 -16.38
N VAL A 64 -9.88 7.09 -15.97
CA VAL A 64 -11.25 7.09 -16.50
C VAL A 64 -11.37 7.73 -17.90
N THR A 65 -10.37 8.50 -18.34
CA THR A 65 -10.31 9.09 -19.68
C THR A 65 -9.64 8.18 -20.71
N LEU A 66 -9.16 7.00 -20.33
CA LEU A 66 -8.60 6.03 -21.27
C LEU A 66 -9.70 5.46 -22.19
N PRO A 67 -9.39 5.15 -23.45
CA PRO A 67 -10.27 4.36 -24.31
C PRO A 67 -10.61 3.03 -23.61
N ASN A 68 -11.89 2.63 -23.66
CA ASN A 68 -12.41 1.41 -23.00
C ASN A 68 -12.38 1.40 -21.45
N ALA A 69 -12.06 2.52 -20.77
CA ALA A 69 -12.11 2.60 -19.31
C ALA A 69 -13.52 2.34 -18.74
N ILE A 70 -14.56 2.61 -19.53
CA ILE A 70 -15.95 2.37 -19.15
C ILE A 70 -16.23 0.90 -18.81
N GLU A 71 -15.51 -0.04 -19.41
CA GLU A 71 -15.67 -1.47 -19.15
C GLU A 71 -15.13 -1.81 -17.73
N GLY A 72 -14.04 -1.17 -17.31
CA GLY A 72 -13.54 -1.27 -15.94
C GLY A 72 -14.47 -0.63 -14.90
N LEU A 73 -15.11 0.49 -15.25
CA LEU A 73 -16.13 1.11 -14.38
C LEU A 73 -17.37 0.21 -14.24
N LYS A 74 -17.83 -0.42 -15.34
CA LYS A 74 -18.93 -1.39 -15.30
C LYS A 74 -18.54 -2.61 -14.44
N PHE A 75 -17.30 -3.10 -14.57
CA PHE A 75 -16.79 -4.18 -13.74
C PHE A 75 -16.89 -3.86 -12.24
N MET A 76 -16.57 -2.63 -11.83
CA MET A 76 -16.63 -2.21 -10.44
C MET A 76 -18.04 -2.01 -9.89
N PHE A 77 -18.93 -1.41 -10.69
CA PHE A 77 -20.19 -0.87 -10.17
C PHE A 77 -21.45 -1.57 -10.68
N VAL A 78 -21.36 -2.37 -11.74
CA VAL A 78 -22.54 -3.07 -12.29
C VAL A 78 -22.56 -4.52 -11.81
N PRO A 79 -23.51 -4.89 -10.93
CA PRO A 79 -23.64 -6.26 -10.46
C PRO A 79 -23.78 -7.26 -11.62
N GLY A 80 -23.05 -8.38 -11.53
CA GLY A 80 -23.09 -9.43 -12.55
C GLY A 80 -22.35 -9.11 -13.85
N TYR A 81 -21.85 -7.89 -14.04
CA TYR A 81 -21.12 -7.52 -15.25
C TYR A 81 -19.85 -8.36 -15.44
N ALA A 82 -19.14 -8.68 -14.38
CA ALA A 82 -17.92 -9.49 -14.43
C ALA A 82 -18.15 -10.86 -15.09
N VAL A 83 -19.26 -11.53 -14.77
CA VAL A 83 -19.66 -12.80 -15.40
C VAL A 83 -20.13 -12.57 -16.84
N LYS A 84 -21.01 -11.58 -17.04
CA LYS A 84 -21.59 -11.30 -18.36
C LYS A 84 -20.53 -10.92 -19.42
N ALA A 85 -19.49 -10.22 -19.00
CA ALA A 85 -18.41 -9.79 -19.88
C ALA A 85 -17.25 -10.81 -19.97
N GLY A 86 -17.33 -11.94 -19.23
CA GLY A 86 -16.36 -13.01 -19.29
C GLY A 86 -15.07 -12.76 -18.49
N PHE A 87 -15.09 -11.84 -17.53
CA PHE A 87 -13.94 -11.66 -16.61
C PHE A 87 -13.79 -12.82 -15.64
N ILE A 88 -14.90 -13.41 -15.21
CA ILE A 88 -14.99 -14.60 -14.36
C ILE A 88 -16.07 -15.54 -14.90
N ASP A 89 -15.88 -16.83 -14.70
CA ASP A 89 -16.83 -17.85 -15.23
C ASP A 89 -18.13 -17.86 -14.43
N GLU A 90 -18.05 -17.79 -13.11
CA GLU A 90 -19.20 -17.82 -12.21
C GLU A 90 -19.12 -16.76 -11.13
N ALA A 91 -20.28 -16.28 -10.67
CA ALA A 91 -20.35 -15.35 -9.56
C ALA A 91 -19.99 -16.07 -8.24
N PRO A 92 -19.07 -15.54 -7.45
CA PRO A 92 -18.74 -16.13 -6.15
C PRO A 92 -19.94 -16.10 -5.20
N SER A 93 -20.01 -17.08 -4.28
CA SER A 93 -21.08 -17.11 -3.28
C SER A 93 -21.02 -15.88 -2.37
N PHE A 94 -22.17 -15.45 -1.84
CA PHE A 94 -22.23 -14.31 -0.92
C PHE A 94 -21.32 -14.51 0.31
N ILE A 95 -21.23 -15.73 0.83
CA ILE A 95 -20.37 -16.06 1.98
C ILE A 95 -18.89 -15.87 1.62
N THR A 96 -18.49 -16.31 0.43
CA THR A 96 -17.12 -16.13 -0.08
C THR A 96 -16.79 -14.64 -0.22
N VAL A 97 -17.70 -13.86 -0.81
CA VAL A 97 -17.52 -12.40 -0.96
C VAL A 97 -17.41 -11.74 0.41
N LEU A 98 -18.28 -12.08 1.35
CA LEU A 98 -18.28 -11.51 2.69
C LEU A 98 -16.99 -11.86 3.45
N GLY A 99 -16.52 -13.11 3.34
CA GLY A 99 -15.28 -13.55 3.98
C GLY A 99 -14.05 -12.83 3.42
N THR A 100 -13.95 -12.71 2.09
CA THR A 100 -12.86 -12.00 1.42
C THR A 100 -12.87 -10.51 1.73
N ALA A 101 -14.05 -9.87 1.66
CA ALA A 101 -14.20 -8.46 1.98
C ALA A 101 -13.91 -8.18 3.45
N GLY A 102 -14.38 -9.06 4.37
CA GLY A 102 -14.06 -8.97 5.79
C GLY A 102 -12.56 -9.07 6.06
N GLY A 103 -11.88 -10.03 5.46
CA GLY A 103 -10.42 -10.19 5.56
C GLY A 103 -9.68 -8.94 5.06
N GLN A 104 -10.09 -8.39 3.90
CA GLN A 104 -9.53 -7.16 3.36
C GLN A 104 -9.77 -5.97 4.29
N MET A 105 -10.95 -5.85 4.87
CA MET A 105 -11.28 -4.77 5.82
C MET A 105 -10.41 -4.83 7.08
N PHE A 106 -10.15 -6.03 7.63
CA PHE A 106 -9.24 -6.20 8.76
C PHE A 106 -7.83 -5.71 8.44
N PHE A 107 -7.34 -5.99 7.24
CA PHE A 107 -6.04 -5.53 6.78
C PHE A 107 -6.03 -4.01 6.56
N SER A 108 -7.00 -3.46 5.83
CA SER A 108 -7.08 -2.04 5.47
C SER A 108 -7.18 -1.12 6.69
N LEU A 109 -8.03 -1.48 7.66
CA LEU A 109 -8.18 -0.75 8.92
C LEU A 109 -7.09 -1.07 9.94
N SER A 110 -6.07 -1.87 9.58
CA SER A 110 -4.97 -2.28 10.46
C SER A 110 -5.44 -2.90 11.78
N LEU A 111 -6.55 -3.67 11.74
CA LEU A 111 -7.08 -4.39 12.88
C LEU A 111 -6.20 -5.62 13.15
N ALA A 112 -6.14 -6.03 14.41
CA ALA A 112 -5.33 -7.18 14.88
C ALA A 112 -3.80 -7.06 14.73
N MET A 113 -3.27 -5.94 14.21
CA MET A 113 -1.82 -5.68 14.07
C MET A 113 -1.24 -4.83 15.21
N GLY A 114 -2.02 -4.45 16.21
CA GLY A 114 -1.60 -3.56 17.29
C GLY A 114 -1.56 -2.07 16.92
N ALA A 115 -1.69 -1.71 15.65
CA ALA A 115 -1.59 -0.31 15.19
C ALA A 115 -2.68 0.57 15.81
N MET A 116 -3.93 0.13 15.82
CA MET A 116 -5.03 0.89 16.42
C MET A 116 -4.86 1.07 17.93
N ILE A 117 -4.30 0.09 18.64
CA ILE A 117 -4.00 0.19 20.07
C ILE A 117 -2.88 1.23 20.29
N THR A 118 -1.81 1.14 19.52
CA THR A 118 -0.67 2.06 19.59
C THR A 118 -1.09 3.50 19.33
N TYR A 119 -1.78 3.76 18.22
CA TYR A 119 -2.24 5.11 17.89
C TYR A 119 -3.34 5.60 18.84
N GLY A 120 -4.22 4.73 19.29
CA GLY A 120 -5.22 5.05 20.31
C GLY A 120 -4.59 5.47 21.63
N SER A 121 -3.43 4.92 22.02
CA SER A 121 -2.72 5.31 23.23
C SER A 121 -2.12 6.72 23.19
N TYR A 122 -1.98 7.30 22.00
CA TYR A 122 -1.45 8.66 21.81
C TYR A 122 -2.54 9.74 21.81
N LEU A 123 -3.81 9.33 21.81
CA LEU A 123 -4.92 10.27 21.83
C LEU A 123 -5.13 10.87 23.22
N ASP A 124 -5.54 12.13 23.24
CA ASP A 124 -5.90 12.82 24.47
C ASP A 124 -7.14 12.17 25.12
N LYS A 125 -7.19 12.12 26.45
CA LYS A 125 -8.33 11.56 27.20
C LYS A 125 -9.68 12.26 26.90
N LYS A 126 -9.65 13.45 26.30
CA LYS A 126 -10.84 14.21 25.90
C LYS A 126 -11.37 13.82 24.52
N GLU A 127 -10.61 13.05 23.74
CA GLU A 127 -11.00 12.65 22.39
C GLU A 127 -12.15 11.66 22.39
N ASN A 128 -13.08 11.86 21.45
CA ASN A 128 -14.19 10.95 21.25
C ASN A 128 -13.79 9.79 20.33
N LEU A 129 -13.49 8.63 20.91
CA LEU A 129 -13.04 7.44 20.18
C LEU A 129 -14.05 6.96 19.14
N VAL A 130 -15.35 7.01 19.44
CA VAL A 130 -16.41 6.57 18.52
C VAL A 130 -16.44 7.47 17.28
N LYS A 131 -16.39 8.79 17.49
CA LYS A 131 -16.34 9.76 16.38
C LYS A 131 -15.07 9.56 15.52
N ASN A 132 -13.93 9.41 16.17
CA ASN A 132 -12.65 9.22 15.47
C ASN A 132 -12.63 7.91 14.69
N SER A 133 -13.14 6.81 15.26
CA SER A 133 -13.29 5.53 14.56
C SER A 133 -14.20 5.64 13.33
N GLY A 134 -15.32 6.36 13.45
CA GLY A 134 -16.23 6.61 12.33
C GLY A 134 -15.54 7.39 11.19
N ILE A 135 -14.75 8.42 11.53
CA ILE A 135 -13.98 9.18 10.54
C ILE A 135 -12.94 8.28 9.83
N ILE A 136 -12.25 7.42 10.59
CA ILE A 136 -11.26 6.49 10.02
C ILE A 136 -11.93 5.55 9.01
N VAL A 137 -13.03 4.90 9.39
CA VAL A 137 -13.73 3.94 8.51
C VAL A 137 -14.23 4.62 7.23
N VAL A 138 -14.85 5.80 7.34
CA VAL A 138 -15.33 6.54 6.17
C VAL A 138 -14.17 6.98 5.28
N SER A 139 -13.09 7.50 5.85
CA SER A 139 -11.92 7.94 5.09
C SER A 139 -11.23 6.77 4.39
N ASP A 140 -11.04 5.63 5.07
CA ASP A 140 -10.48 4.41 4.50
C ASP A 140 -11.30 3.93 3.30
N THR A 141 -12.63 3.85 3.47
CA THR A 141 -13.55 3.45 2.40
C THR A 141 -13.48 4.39 1.20
N LEU A 142 -13.44 5.71 1.43
CA LEU A 142 -13.32 6.70 0.35
C LEU A 142 -12.00 6.55 -0.42
N VAL A 143 -10.88 6.40 0.28
CA VAL A 143 -9.57 6.22 -0.34
C VAL A 143 -9.51 4.89 -1.09
N ALA A 144 -10.08 3.82 -0.55
CA ALA A 144 -10.17 2.52 -1.22
C ALA A 144 -10.98 2.60 -2.53
N LEU A 145 -12.13 3.28 -2.54
CA LEU A 145 -12.93 3.54 -3.74
C LEU A 145 -12.14 4.37 -4.76
N MET A 146 -11.46 5.41 -4.32
CA MET A 146 -10.62 6.24 -5.19
C MET A 146 -9.47 5.42 -5.81
N ALA A 147 -8.80 4.58 -5.02
CA ALA A 147 -7.75 3.69 -5.51
C ALA A 147 -8.30 2.68 -6.53
N GLY A 148 -9.48 2.10 -6.28
CA GLY A 148 -10.18 1.26 -7.23
C GLY A 148 -10.46 1.96 -8.55
N LEU A 149 -10.97 3.20 -8.50
CA LEU A 149 -11.22 4.05 -9.68
C LEU A 149 -9.94 4.41 -10.46
N ALA A 150 -8.80 4.50 -9.77
CA ALA A 150 -7.52 4.72 -10.43
C ALA A 150 -6.98 3.46 -11.13
N VAL A 151 -7.16 2.29 -10.50
CA VAL A 151 -6.47 1.06 -10.87
C VAL A 151 -7.29 0.21 -11.84
N ILE A 152 -8.55 -0.10 -11.50
CA ILE A 152 -9.36 -1.07 -12.26
C ILE A 152 -9.69 -0.58 -13.68
N PRO A 153 -10.20 0.66 -13.89
CA PRO A 153 -10.46 1.15 -15.24
C PRO A 153 -9.17 1.22 -16.09
N ALA A 154 -8.05 1.59 -15.48
CA ALA A 154 -6.76 1.64 -16.16
C ALA A 154 -6.29 0.25 -16.62
N ALA A 155 -6.37 -0.76 -15.73
CA ALA A 155 -5.96 -2.11 -16.03
C ALA A 155 -6.83 -2.76 -17.10
N VAL A 156 -8.16 -2.62 -16.99
CA VAL A 156 -9.11 -3.16 -17.96
C VAL A 156 -8.94 -2.48 -19.33
N ALA A 157 -8.83 -1.15 -19.35
CA ALA A 157 -8.60 -0.41 -20.59
C ALA A 157 -7.29 -0.84 -21.26
N ASN A 158 -6.21 -0.98 -20.52
CA ASN A 158 -4.92 -1.42 -21.05
C ASN A 158 -4.99 -2.84 -21.62
N GLY A 159 -5.61 -3.77 -20.89
CA GLY A 159 -5.79 -5.15 -21.35
C GLY A 159 -6.58 -5.22 -22.67
N ILE A 160 -7.74 -4.58 -22.72
CA ILE A 160 -8.59 -4.55 -23.93
C ILE A 160 -7.85 -3.89 -25.10
N ASN A 161 -7.21 -2.74 -24.89
CA ASN A 161 -6.48 -2.02 -25.93
C ASN A 161 -5.26 -2.81 -26.45
N SER A 162 -4.70 -3.69 -25.63
CA SER A 162 -3.60 -4.59 -25.99
C SER A 162 -4.06 -5.92 -26.62
N GLY A 163 -5.38 -6.10 -26.78
CA GLY A 163 -5.95 -7.33 -27.34
C GLY A 163 -5.87 -8.54 -26.42
N ILE A 164 -5.67 -8.33 -25.11
CA ILE A 164 -5.65 -9.40 -24.11
C ILE A 164 -7.08 -9.86 -23.84
N PRO A 165 -7.36 -11.18 -23.85
CA PRO A 165 -8.67 -11.71 -23.46
C PRO A 165 -9.06 -11.22 -22.07
N VAL A 166 -10.33 -10.85 -21.87
CA VAL A 166 -10.78 -10.22 -20.62
C VAL A 166 -10.57 -11.08 -19.38
N ASN A 167 -10.64 -12.40 -19.51
CA ASN A 167 -10.37 -13.36 -18.43
C ASN A 167 -8.88 -13.51 -18.09
N GLU A 168 -7.98 -13.00 -18.92
CA GLU A 168 -6.54 -13.01 -18.70
C GLU A 168 -6.00 -11.66 -18.20
N ILE A 169 -6.86 -10.63 -18.12
CA ILE A 169 -6.47 -9.32 -17.63
C ILE A 169 -6.10 -9.41 -16.14
N THR A 170 -4.86 -9.05 -15.81
CA THR A 170 -4.39 -9.04 -14.43
C THR A 170 -5.00 -7.88 -13.65
N LEU A 171 -5.87 -8.18 -12.67
CA LEU A 171 -6.53 -7.21 -11.81
C LEU A 171 -6.03 -7.24 -10.35
N GLY A 172 -4.92 -7.89 -10.09
CA GLY A 172 -4.33 -7.99 -8.74
C GLY A 172 -2.86 -8.36 -8.74
N GLY A 173 -2.25 -8.34 -7.55
CA GLY A 173 -0.86 -8.70 -7.33
C GLY A 173 0.18 -7.67 -7.81
N PRO A 174 1.47 -7.96 -7.61
CA PRO A 174 2.56 -7.05 -7.97
C PRO A 174 2.62 -6.70 -9.46
N LYS A 175 2.24 -7.62 -10.34
CA LYS A 175 2.20 -7.37 -11.79
C LYS A 175 1.25 -6.25 -12.17
N LEU A 176 0.12 -6.12 -11.49
CA LEU A 176 -0.80 -5.01 -11.72
C LEU A 176 -0.11 -3.67 -11.51
N LEU A 177 0.56 -3.48 -10.38
CA LEU A 177 1.19 -2.22 -10.01
C LEU A 177 2.44 -1.90 -10.85
N PHE A 178 3.33 -2.87 -11.02
CA PHE A 178 4.66 -2.65 -11.59
C PHE A 178 4.80 -2.98 -13.08
N VAL A 179 3.78 -3.59 -13.68
CA VAL A 179 3.76 -3.87 -15.13
C VAL A 179 2.60 -3.11 -15.77
N THR A 180 1.37 -3.48 -15.45
CA THR A 180 0.18 -2.94 -16.13
C THR A 180 0.03 -1.44 -15.93
N LEU A 181 0.10 -0.95 -14.70
CA LEU A 181 -0.07 0.48 -14.41
C LEU A 181 1.15 1.31 -14.83
N GLN A 182 2.34 0.73 -14.85
CA GLN A 182 3.52 1.39 -15.41
C GLN A 182 3.33 1.72 -16.89
N ASP A 183 2.81 0.79 -17.67
CA ASP A 183 2.56 1.00 -19.10
C ASP A 183 1.48 2.07 -19.33
N VAL A 184 0.41 2.03 -18.54
CA VAL A 184 -0.71 3.00 -18.60
C VAL A 184 -0.26 4.41 -18.23
N PHE A 185 0.50 4.55 -17.17
CA PHE A 185 0.91 5.85 -16.60
C PHE A 185 2.33 6.26 -17.01
N SER A 186 2.88 5.69 -18.06
CA SER A 186 4.25 5.99 -18.53
C SER A 186 4.52 7.49 -18.72
N SER A 187 3.55 8.24 -19.24
CA SER A 187 3.64 9.70 -19.41
C SER A 187 3.54 10.48 -18.10
N MET A 188 3.00 9.88 -17.04
CA MET A 188 2.80 10.46 -15.70
C MET A 188 3.59 9.70 -14.63
N GLY A 189 4.59 8.91 -15.03
CA GLY A 189 5.38 8.04 -14.18
C GLY A 189 5.85 8.70 -12.88
N PRO A 190 6.45 9.90 -12.90
CA PRO A 190 6.91 10.56 -11.68
C PRO A 190 5.81 10.80 -10.65
N ILE A 191 4.61 11.20 -11.09
CA ILE A 191 3.46 11.43 -10.18
C ILE A 191 2.96 10.11 -9.62
N PHE A 192 2.82 9.10 -10.46
CA PHE A 192 2.35 7.77 -10.06
C PHE A 192 3.32 7.12 -9.06
N TYR A 193 4.61 7.09 -9.34
CA TYR A 193 5.59 6.49 -8.43
C TYR A 193 5.76 7.28 -7.14
N LEU A 194 5.67 8.62 -7.17
CA LEU A 194 5.69 9.43 -5.96
C LEU A 194 4.49 9.12 -5.06
N LEU A 195 3.30 8.95 -5.66
CA LEU A 195 2.10 8.51 -4.94
C LEU A 195 2.34 7.16 -4.26
N VAL A 196 2.87 6.18 -4.99
CA VAL A 196 3.17 4.84 -4.46
C VAL A 196 4.19 4.91 -3.31
N ILE A 197 5.25 5.71 -3.46
CA ILE A 197 6.28 5.88 -2.42
C ILE A 197 5.68 6.51 -1.16
N ILE A 198 4.89 7.58 -1.27
CA ILE A 198 4.26 8.21 -0.10
C ILE A 198 3.32 7.24 0.60
N ALA A 199 2.51 6.49 -0.14
CA ALA A 199 1.64 5.46 0.41
C ALA A 199 2.44 4.35 1.12
N ALA A 200 3.52 3.88 0.53
CA ALA A 200 4.38 2.85 1.12
C ALA A 200 5.09 3.36 2.40
N VAL A 201 5.63 4.58 2.38
CA VAL A 201 6.30 5.19 3.54
C VAL A 201 5.32 5.36 4.70
N SER A 202 4.11 5.87 4.46
CA SER A 202 3.10 6.05 5.52
C SER A 202 2.75 4.74 6.23
N SER A 203 2.64 3.65 5.49
CA SER A 203 2.38 2.32 6.05
C SER A 203 3.60 1.77 6.81
N ALA A 204 4.80 1.89 6.23
CA ALA A 204 6.03 1.38 6.83
C ALA A 204 6.37 2.09 8.14
N ILE A 205 6.24 3.41 8.21
CA ILE A 205 6.47 4.15 9.47
C ILE A 205 5.48 3.76 10.56
N SER A 206 4.23 3.47 10.19
CA SER A 206 3.20 3.04 11.13
C SER A 206 3.52 1.67 11.72
N LEU A 207 3.90 0.70 10.90
CA LEU A 207 4.28 -0.63 11.36
C LEU A 207 5.55 -0.59 12.23
N MET A 208 6.55 0.20 11.84
CA MET A 208 7.77 0.38 12.64
C MET A 208 7.47 1.04 13.99
N GLU A 209 6.56 2.01 14.04
CA GLU A 209 6.13 2.66 15.28
C GLU A 209 5.46 1.69 16.24
N VAL A 210 4.61 0.79 15.77
CA VAL A 210 3.95 -0.23 16.61
C VAL A 210 4.98 -1.06 17.38
N ILE A 211 6.01 -1.53 16.67
CA ILE A 211 7.07 -2.33 17.27
C ILE A 211 7.91 -1.48 18.25
N ALA A 212 8.28 -0.26 17.83
CA ALA A 212 9.07 0.65 18.66
C ALA A 212 8.33 1.04 19.95
N ALA A 213 7.02 1.35 19.86
CA ALA A 213 6.17 1.70 20.99
C ALA A 213 6.16 0.57 22.05
N TYR A 214 5.99 -0.67 21.62
CA TYR A 214 6.02 -1.81 22.53
C TYR A 214 7.31 -1.86 23.36
N PHE A 215 8.48 -1.71 22.73
CA PHE A 215 9.75 -1.74 23.44
C PHE A 215 9.97 -0.49 24.31
N ILE A 216 9.48 0.67 23.87
CA ILE A 216 9.53 1.92 24.64
C ILE A 216 8.72 1.76 25.93
N ASP A 217 7.47 1.31 25.82
CA ASP A 217 6.57 1.16 26.95
C ASP A 217 7.06 0.06 27.92
N LYS A 218 7.53 -1.06 27.39
CA LYS A 218 8.12 -2.13 28.21
C LYS A 218 9.34 -1.68 29.01
N ARG A 219 10.22 -0.87 28.44
CA ARG A 219 11.38 -0.31 29.14
C ARG A 219 10.97 0.71 30.20
N ALA A 220 9.98 1.56 29.87
CA ALA A 220 9.42 2.51 30.83
C ALA A 220 8.79 1.79 32.02
N ALA A 221 8.01 0.73 31.81
CA ALA A 221 7.43 -0.08 32.87
C ALA A 221 8.48 -0.76 33.78
N LEU A 222 9.65 -1.07 33.24
CA LEU A 222 10.78 -1.64 33.98
C LEU A 222 11.68 -0.57 34.65
N GLY A 223 11.32 0.72 34.60
CA GLY A 223 12.13 1.82 35.14
C GLY A 223 13.48 2.02 34.44
N LYS A 224 13.66 1.48 33.24
CA LYS A 224 14.89 1.59 32.47
C LYS A 224 14.90 2.85 31.60
N SER A 225 16.11 3.35 31.28
CA SER A 225 16.28 4.48 30.37
C SER A 225 15.54 4.25 29.04
N ASN A 226 14.76 5.24 28.64
CA ASN A 226 13.84 5.18 27.51
C ASN A 226 14.34 6.06 26.36
N ASP A 227 15.51 5.71 25.82
CA ASP A 227 16.11 6.39 24.66
C ASP A 227 15.43 5.88 23.39
N ARG A 228 14.43 6.65 22.92
CA ARG A 228 13.66 6.34 21.70
C ARG A 228 14.58 6.10 20.51
N THR A 229 15.59 6.93 20.32
CA THR A 229 16.50 6.84 19.17
C THR A 229 17.20 5.47 19.13
N LYS A 230 17.71 5.01 20.29
CA LYS A 230 18.37 3.69 20.36
C LYS A 230 17.40 2.55 20.13
N ILE A 231 16.17 2.65 20.67
CA ILE A 231 15.15 1.60 20.50
C ILE A 231 14.75 1.49 19.03
N VAL A 232 14.43 2.62 18.39
CA VAL A 232 14.07 2.66 16.97
C VAL A 232 15.21 2.15 16.08
N LEU A 233 16.46 2.49 16.41
CA LEU A 233 17.63 1.97 15.69
C LEU A 233 17.70 0.43 15.74
N TRP A 234 17.55 -0.16 16.91
CA TRP A 234 17.57 -1.62 17.06
C TRP A 234 16.41 -2.30 16.33
N VAL A 235 15.21 -1.73 16.42
CA VAL A 235 14.03 -2.23 15.69
C VAL A 235 14.27 -2.14 14.19
N ALA A 236 14.75 -1.01 13.71
CA ALA A 236 15.04 -0.81 12.29
C ALA A 236 16.13 -1.74 11.78
N LEU A 237 17.19 -2.00 12.57
CA LEU A 237 18.23 -2.96 12.20
C LEU A 237 17.68 -4.39 12.09
N ALA A 238 16.81 -4.80 13.02
CA ALA A 238 16.17 -6.12 12.94
C ALA A 238 15.33 -6.27 11.68
N ILE A 239 14.47 -5.27 11.39
CA ILE A 239 13.64 -5.23 10.16
C ILE A 239 14.53 -5.20 8.91
N LEU A 240 15.65 -4.46 8.95
CA LEU A 240 16.56 -4.35 7.83
C LEU A 240 17.21 -5.68 7.46
N VAL A 241 17.61 -6.48 8.46
CA VAL A 241 18.19 -7.82 8.20
C VAL A 241 17.19 -8.69 7.43
N GLU A 242 15.95 -8.75 7.92
CA GLU A 242 14.88 -9.51 7.25
C GLU A 242 14.58 -8.97 5.84
N ALA A 243 14.44 -7.65 5.71
CA ALA A 243 14.17 -7.01 4.44
C ALA A 243 15.29 -7.21 3.41
N LEU A 244 16.55 -7.25 3.84
CA LEU A 244 17.68 -7.54 2.96
C LEU A 244 17.68 -9.00 2.49
N LEU A 245 17.35 -9.95 3.37
CA LEU A 245 17.20 -11.35 2.99
C LEU A 245 16.14 -11.53 1.90
N VAL A 246 14.96 -10.92 2.09
CA VAL A 246 13.88 -10.93 1.09
C VAL A 246 14.30 -10.21 -0.20
N SER A 247 15.00 -9.09 -0.08
CA SER A 247 15.50 -8.30 -1.23
C SER A 247 16.48 -9.09 -2.10
N VAL A 248 17.41 -9.83 -1.49
CA VAL A 248 18.41 -10.66 -2.18
C VAL A 248 17.76 -11.90 -2.81
N ASP A 249 16.66 -12.38 -2.23
CA ASP A 249 15.85 -13.48 -2.80
C ASP A 249 14.95 -13.03 -3.97
N GLY A 250 15.17 -11.85 -4.53
CA GLY A 250 14.34 -11.31 -5.61
C GLY A 250 12.92 -11.02 -5.16
N LEU A 251 12.74 -10.51 -3.94
CA LEU A 251 11.45 -10.22 -3.29
C LEU A 251 10.56 -11.48 -3.16
N GLY A 252 11.19 -12.62 -2.87
CA GLY A 252 10.53 -13.91 -2.75
C GLY A 252 10.33 -14.64 -4.08
N ALA A 253 10.77 -14.07 -5.21
CA ALA A 253 10.60 -14.69 -6.52
C ALA A 253 11.35 -16.02 -6.69
N ASN A 254 12.42 -16.24 -5.90
CA ASN A 254 13.18 -17.49 -5.90
C ASN A 254 12.60 -18.55 -4.95
N GLY A 255 11.58 -18.21 -4.16
CA GLY A 255 10.85 -19.16 -3.32
C GLY A 255 11.58 -19.65 -2.07
N VAL A 256 12.61 -18.92 -1.62
CA VAL A 256 13.36 -19.28 -0.40
C VAL A 256 12.64 -18.81 0.86
N TRP A 257 11.90 -17.69 0.76
CA TRP A 257 11.25 -17.01 1.88
C TRP A 257 9.73 -16.85 1.73
N VAL A 258 9.12 -17.51 0.78
CA VAL A 258 7.66 -17.50 0.54
C VAL A 258 7.09 -18.88 0.60
#